data_63f4ba47ff1ca5a0c47a265ee4fb99e0
#
_entry.id   63f4ba47ff1ca5a0c47a265ee4fb99e0
#
_cell.length_a   1.000
_cell.length_b   1.000
_cell.length_c   1.000
_cell.angle_alpha   90.00
_cell.angle_beta   90.00
_cell.angle_gamma   90.00
#
_symmetry.space_group_name_H-M   'P 1'
#
loop_
_entity.id
_entity.type
_entity.pdbx_description
1 polymer ?
#
loop_
_entity_poly.entity_id
_entity_poly.type
_entity_poly.pdbx_seq_one_letter_code
_entity_poly.pdbx_strand_id
1 'polypeptide(L)'
;MKDAPLHTLNDYECPEGEAYYFPVDDASLRIAFWNLESQKGTIFLQSGRTEFIEKYYEVISEFVDRGFAVAMMDWRGQGLSSRIARNQRIGHVDKFETYDDDFMQVMNNCFKEKCPAPFIGFGHSMGGCLLTSYFISSDNIFD
;
A
#
# COMPACT_ATOMS: atom_id res chain seq x y z
N MET A 1 2.85 -15.60 2.30
CA MET A 1 3.57 -14.44 1.73
C MET A 1 5.04 -14.58 2.05
N LYS A 2 5.93 -14.03 1.22
CA LYS A 2 7.38 -14.03 1.45
C LYS A 2 7.77 -12.67 2.04
N ASP A 3 8.68 -12.64 3.01
CA ASP A 3 9.17 -11.40 3.62
C ASP A 3 9.76 -10.44 2.58
N ALA A 4 9.49 -9.17 2.75
CA ALA A 4 10.01 -8.09 1.93
C ALA A 4 10.78 -7.09 2.81
N PRO A 5 11.81 -6.40 2.28
CA PRO A 5 12.55 -5.42 3.06
C PRO A 5 11.77 -4.11 3.23
N LEU A 6 12.00 -3.45 4.37
CA LEU A 6 11.76 -2.03 4.59
C LEU A 6 13.14 -1.36 4.71
N HIS A 7 13.49 -0.46 3.81
CA HIS A 7 14.81 0.16 3.76
C HIS A 7 14.84 1.44 4.60
N THR A 8 15.91 1.64 5.35
CA THR A 8 16.17 2.91 6.02
C THR A 8 16.57 3.97 4.99
N LEU A 9 15.97 5.15 5.07
CA LEU A 9 16.42 6.32 4.32
C LEU A 9 17.31 7.21 5.21
N ASN A 10 18.25 7.93 4.60
CA ASN A 10 19.26 8.72 5.35
C ASN A 10 18.65 9.74 6.33
N ASP A 11 17.47 10.26 6.03
CA ASP A 11 16.84 11.35 6.77
C ASP A 11 15.66 10.89 7.67
N TYR A 12 15.22 9.62 7.55
CA TYR A 12 14.08 9.10 8.29
C TYR A 12 14.34 7.69 8.78
N GLU A 13 14.13 7.44 10.06
CA GLU A 13 14.12 6.10 10.62
C GLU A 13 12.89 5.34 10.09
N CYS A 14 13.08 4.07 9.80
CA CYS A 14 11.98 3.18 9.46
C CYS A 14 11.14 2.94 10.72
N PRO A 15 9.84 3.27 10.75
CA PRO A 15 8.98 2.87 11.85
C PRO A 15 8.95 1.35 11.99
N GLU A 16 8.81 0.86 13.22
CA GLU A 16 8.68 -0.58 13.46
C GLU A 16 7.45 -1.14 12.74
N GLY A 17 7.66 -2.02 11.78
CA GLY A 17 6.63 -2.56 10.92
C GLY A 17 7.11 -3.80 10.17
N GLU A 18 6.20 -4.42 9.45
CA GLU A 18 6.45 -5.63 8.68
C GLU A 18 6.07 -5.43 7.22
N ALA A 19 6.80 -6.09 6.31
CA ALA A 19 6.50 -6.04 4.89
C ALA A 19 6.61 -7.43 4.23
N TYR A 20 5.80 -7.62 3.19
CA TYR A 20 5.71 -8.89 2.47
C TYR A 20 5.55 -8.67 0.98
N TYR A 21 5.94 -9.68 0.21
CA TYR A 21 5.56 -9.81 -1.19
C TYR A 21 4.25 -10.58 -1.30
N PHE A 22 3.21 -9.90 -1.74
CA PHE A 22 1.88 -10.46 -1.98
C PHE A 22 1.73 -10.83 -3.46
N PRO A 23 1.43 -12.09 -3.80
CA PRO A 23 1.21 -12.49 -5.17
C PRO A 23 -0.13 -11.97 -5.69
N VAL A 24 -0.12 -11.38 -6.86
CA VAL A 24 -1.29 -11.09 -7.69
C VAL A 24 -1.04 -11.70 -9.06
N ASP A 25 -2.07 -12.17 -9.74
CA ASP A 25 -2.00 -12.81 -11.06
C ASP A 25 -0.58 -13.13 -11.59
N ASP A 26 0.00 -12.23 -12.39
CA ASP A 26 1.32 -12.36 -13.03
C ASP A 26 2.43 -11.56 -12.34
N ALA A 27 2.17 -11.00 -11.14
CA ALA A 27 3.08 -10.11 -10.44
C ALA A 27 3.16 -10.41 -8.94
N SER A 28 4.06 -9.70 -8.28
CA SER A 28 4.20 -9.68 -6.84
C SER A 28 4.29 -8.23 -6.36
N LEU A 29 3.44 -7.84 -5.44
CA LEU A 29 3.37 -6.50 -4.91
C LEU A 29 3.99 -6.47 -3.51
N ARG A 30 4.82 -5.47 -3.23
CA ARG A 30 5.26 -5.24 -1.86
C ARG A 30 4.14 -4.53 -1.09
N ILE A 31 3.74 -5.14 0.01
CA ILE A 31 2.78 -4.60 0.98
C ILE A 31 3.46 -4.45 2.33
N ALA A 32 3.01 -3.51 3.14
CA ALA A 32 3.58 -3.29 4.46
C ALA A 32 2.52 -2.83 5.47
N PHE A 33 2.81 -3.12 6.76
CA PHE A 33 1.91 -2.90 7.87
C PHE A 33 2.65 -2.32 9.08
N TRP A 34 1.95 -1.47 9.82
CA TRP A 34 2.39 -0.89 11.08
C TRP A 34 1.26 -0.89 12.08
N ASN A 35 1.57 -1.17 13.34
CA ASN A 35 0.66 -1.08 14.49
C ASN A 35 -0.67 -1.84 14.30
N LEU A 36 -0.63 -3.10 13.87
CA LEU A 36 -1.83 -3.92 13.64
C LEU A 36 -2.66 -4.19 14.91
N GLU A 37 -2.10 -3.94 16.09
CA GLU A 37 -2.82 -4.03 17.38
C GLU A 37 -3.67 -2.79 17.70
N SER A 38 -3.77 -1.84 16.77
CA SER A 38 -4.54 -0.60 16.91
C SER A 38 -6.00 -0.86 17.29
N GLN A 39 -6.52 -0.06 18.22
CA GLN A 39 -7.94 -0.02 18.57
C GLN A 39 -8.69 1.13 17.85
N LYS A 40 -8.00 1.92 17.04
CA LYS A 40 -8.58 3.06 16.30
C LYS A 40 -8.93 2.75 14.85
N GLY A 41 -8.53 1.58 14.38
CA GLY A 41 -8.70 1.19 12.98
C GLY A 41 -7.46 1.41 12.13
N THR A 42 -7.60 1.23 10.82
CA THR A 42 -6.50 1.22 9.85
C THR A 42 -6.63 2.30 8.80
N ILE A 43 -5.53 3.01 8.57
CA ILE A 43 -5.38 3.92 7.43
C ILE A 43 -4.74 3.16 6.28
N PHE A 44 -5.48 2.98 5.19
CA PHE A 44 -4.95 2.48 3.93
C PHE A 44 -4.31 3.63 3.17
N LEU A 45 -2.99 3.77 3.34
CA LEU A 45 -2.18 4.84 2.76
C LEU A 45 -1.72 4.45 1.36
N GLN A 46 -2.13 5.20 0.35
CA GLN A 46 -1.81 4.91 -1.04
C GLN A 46 -1.01 6.04 -1.70
N SER A 47 0.16 5.68 -2.20
CA SER A 47 1.12 6.61 -2.81
C SER A 47 0.72 7.08 -4.20
N GLY A 48 1.29 8.18 -4.62
CA GLY A 48 1.20 8.68 -5.98
C GLY A 48 2.08 7.93 -6.98
N ARG A 49 2.07 8.39 -8.22
CA ARG A 49 2.93 7.85 -9.28
C ARG A 49 4.41 8.15 -8.97
N THR A 50 5.29 7.18 -9.25
CA THR A 50 6.74 7.25 -9.02
C THR A 50 7.15 7.38 -7.55
N GLU A 51 6.27 7.00 -6.65
CA GLU A 51 6.51 6.98 -5.22
C GLU A 51 6.60 5.53 -4.71
N PHE A 52 7.03 5.37 -3.47
CA PHE A 52 7.25 4.08 -2.84
C PHE A 52 7.12 4.21 -1.32
N ILE A 53 6.98 3.10 -0.63
CA ILE A 53 6.66 3.02 0.81
C ILE A 53 7.56 3.91 1.66
N GLU A 54 8.87 3.83 1.49
CA GLU A 54 9.84 4.54 2.34
C GLU A 54 9.73 6.07 2.29
N LYS A 55 9.18 6.63 1.21
CA LYS A 55 8.92 8.08 1.14
C LYS A 55 7.85 8.57 2.13
N TYR A 56 7.10 7.66 2.69
CA TYR A 56 5.98 7.96 3.58
C TYR A 56 6.26 7.67 5.05
N TYR A 57 7.49 7.32 5.44
CA TYR A 57 7.81 6.98 6.82
C TYR A 57 7.44 8.07 7.84
N GLU A 58 7.63 9.34 7.51
CA GLU A 58 7.19 10.45 8.34
C GLU A 58 5.66 10.43 8.55
N VAL A 59 4.90 10.30 7.47
CA VAL A 59 3.43 10.25 7.52
C VAL A 59 2.95 8.99 8.23
N ILE A 60 3.61 7.85 8.01
CA ILE A 60 3.31 6.59 8.69
C ILE A 60 3.53 6.74 10.20
N SER A 61 4.69 7.28 10.61
CA SER A 61 4.99 7.54 12.03
C SER A 61 3.94 8.45 12.68
N GLU A 62 3.54 9.51 12.01
CA GLU A 62 2.50 10.43 12.48
C GLU A 62 1.14 9.73 12.73
N PHE A 63 0.74 8.80 11.86
CA PHE A 63 -0.49 8.04 12.05
C PHE A 63 -0.36 6.99 13.16
N VAL A 64 0.77 6.30 13.22
CA VAL A 64 1.08 5.32 14.27
C VAL A 64 1.11 5.99 15.65
N ASP A 65 1.75 7.15 15.77
CA ASP A 65 1.80 7.93 17.02
C ASP A 65 0.41 8.40 17.48
N ARG A 66 -0.50 8.60 16.53
CA ARG A 66 -1.91 8.87 16.85
C ARG A 66 -2.72 7.60 17.17
N GLY A 67 -2.08 6.45 17.13
CA GLY A 67 -2.64 5.16 17.51
C GLY A 67 -3.41 4.43 16.40
N PHE A 68 -3.28 4.82 15.15
CA PHE A 68 -3.84 4.09 14.01
C PHE A 68 -2.92 2.95 13.57
N ALA A 69 -3.50 1.89 13.03
CA ALA A 69 -2.77 1.01 12.15
C ALA A 69 -2.58 1.68 10.78
N VAL A 70 -1.52 1.32 10.09
CA VAL A 70 -1.29 1.76 8.70
C VAL A 70 -1.02 0.54 7.83
N ALA A 71 -1.65 0.49 6.66
CA ALA A 71 -1.35 -0.48 5.63
C ALA A 71 -1.07 0.25 4.31
N MET A 72 -0.02 -0.14 3.63
CA MET A 72 0.44 0.49 2.39
C MET A 72 0.96 -0.55 1.41
N MET A 73 0.92 -0.24 0.12
CA MET A 73 1.56 -1.05 -0.91
C MET A 73 2.35 -0.20 -1.89
N ASP A 74 3.39 -0.80 -2.47
CA ASP A 74 3.97 -0.28 -3.70
C ASP A 74 3.12 -0.73 -4.89
N TRP A 75 2.69 0.22 -5.70
CA TRP A 75 2.00 -0.08 -6.94
C TRP A 75 2.86 -0.92 -7.90
N ARG A 76 2.24 -1.75 -8.73
CA ARG A 76 2.91 -2.44 -9.85
C ARG A 76 3.78 -1.45 -10.64
N GLY A 77 5.03 -1.81 -10.90
CA GLY A 77 5.98 -0.94 -11.59
C GLY A 77 6.66 0.11 -10.73
N GLN A 78 6.38 0.18 -9.42
CA GLN A 78 6.94 1.16 -8.49
C GLN A 78 7.57 0.47 -7.27
N GLY A 79 8.37 1.21 -6.52
CA GLY A 79 9.05 0.71 -5.33
C GLY A 79 9.75 -0.63 -5.54
N LEU A 80 9.44 -1.61 -4.72
CA LEU A 80 9.96 -2.98 -4.82
C LEU A 80 8.95 -3.99 -5.38
N SER A 81 7.79 -3.52 -5.86
CA SER A 81 6.83 -4.35 -6.57
C SER A 81 7.33 -4.75 -7.96
N SER A 82 6.78 -5.83 -8.51
CA SER A 82 7.13 -6.35 -9.84
C SER A 82 7.03 -5.29 -10.93
N ARG A 83 7.93 -5.38 -11.91
CA ARG A 83 7.99 -4.52 -13.09
C ARG A 83 7.93 -5.35 -14.36
N ILE A 84 7.11 -4.90 -15.31
CA ILE A 84 7.05 -5.47 -16.66
C ILE A 84 8.23 -4.97 -17.51
N ALA A 85 8.57 -3.69 -17.36
CA ALA A 85 9.66 -3.07 -18.11
C ALA A 85 11.04 -3.59 -17.66
N ARG A 86 11.91 -3.95 -18.62
CA ARG A 86 13.32 -4.34 -18.35
C ARG A 86 14.10 -3.23 -17.64
N ASN A 87 13.82 -1.98 -18.01
CA ASN A 87 14.41 -0.83 -17.33
C ASN A 87 13.63 -0.52 -16.04
N GLN A 88 14.27 -0.74 -14.92
CA GLN A 88 13.65 -0.56 -13.58
C GLN A 88 13.30 0.90 -13.21
N ARG A 89 13.71 1.87 -14.04
CA ARG A 89 13.32 3.28 -13.88
C ARG A 89 11.96 3.60 -14.53
N ILE A 90 11.41 2.66 -15.31
CA ILE A 90 10.15 2.84 -16.02
C ILE A 90 9.05 2.11 -15.26
N GLY A 91 8.15 2.88 -14.65
CA GLY A 91 6.89 2.37 -14.11
C GLY A 91 5.88 2.23 -15.25
N HIS A 92 5.87 1.08 -15.92
CA HIS A 92 4.95 0.78 -17.00
C HIS A 92 3.86 -0.21 -16.55
N VAL A 93 2.66 0.05 -16.98
CA VAL A 93 1.50 -0.83 -16.91
C VAL A 93 0.74 -0.72 -18.23
N ASP A 94 0.26 -1.83 -18.76
CA ASP A 94 -0.39 -1.84 -20.08
C ASP A 94 -1.76 -1.15 -20.06
N LYS A 95 -2.48 -1.27 -18.94
CA LYS A 95 -3.80 -0.68 -18.73
C LYS A 95 -3.88 -0.10 -17.33
N PHE A 96 -4.57 1.02 -17.17
CA PHE A 96 -4.74 1.66 -15.85
C PHE A 96 -5.58 0.77 -14.91
N GLU A 97 -6.55 0.06 -15.44
CA GLU A 97 -7.42 -0.87 -14.72
C GLU A 97 -6.64 -1.98 -14.01
N THR A 98 -5.42 -2.30 -14.48
CA THR A 98 -4.55 -3.27 -13.78
C THR A 98 -4.21 -2.82 -12.35
N TYR A 99 -4.13 -1.51 -12.09
CA TYR A 99 -3.93 -1.00 -10.73
C TYR A 99 -5.18 -1.23 -9.87
N ASP A 100 -6.38 -1.05 -10.43
CA ASP A 100 -7.64 -1.31 -9.71
C ASP A 100 -7.75 -2.81 -9.36
N ASP A 101 -7.44 -3.70 -10.32
CA ASP A 101 -7.45 -5.16 -10.12
C ASP A 101 -6.43 -5.59 -9.04
N ASP A 102 -5.21 -5.07 -9.11
CA ASP A 102 -4.16 -5.32 -8.11
C ASP A 102 -4.61 -4.89 -6.71
N PHE A 103 -5.16 -3.68 -6.60
CA PHE A 103 -5.62 -3.16 -5.32
C PHE A 103 -6.80 -3.96 -4.76
N MET A 104 -7.76 -4.34 -5.61
CA MET A 104 -8.88 -5.21 -5.25
C MET A 104 -8.40 -6.55 -4.68
N GLN A 105 -7.42 -7.18 -5.33
CA GLN A 105 -6.84 -8.44 -4.86
C GLN A 105 -6.17 -8.29 -3.50
N VAL A 106 -5.37 -7.26 -3.30
CA VAL A 106 -4.70 -6.98 -2.01
C VAL A 106 -5.74 -6.68 -0.92
N MET A 107 -6.71 -5.83 -1.20
CA MET A 107 -7.77 -5.48 -0.25
C MET A 107 -8.56 -6.71 0.19
N ASN A 108 -9.07 -7.49 -0.76
CA ASN A 108 -9.99 -8.58 -0.48
C ASN A 108 -9.30 -9.82 0.13
N ASN A 109 -8.06 -10.09 -0.24
CA ASN A 109 -7.36 -11.31 0.15
C ASN A 109 -6.28 -11.10 1.21
N CYS A 110 -6.07 -9.87 1.68
CA CYS A 110 -5.05 -9.57 2.69
C CYS A 110 -5.45 -8.44 3.65
N PHE A 111 -5.67 -7.23 3.16
CA PHE A 111 -5.82 -6.07 4.02
C PHE A 111 -7.06 -6.16 4.92
N LYS A 112 -8.21 -6.54 4.38
CA LYS A 112 -9.46 -6.71 5.16
C LYS A 112 -9.36 -7.76 6.25
N GLU A 113 -8.58 -8.81 6.03
CA GLU A 113 -8.42 -9.89 6.99
C GLU A 113 -7.41 -9.54 8.10
N LYS A 114 -6.29 -8.88 7.72
CA LYS A 114 -5.19 -8.60 8.64
C LYS A 114 -5.38 -7.32 9.45
N CYS A 115 -6.06 -6.34 8.90
CA CYS A 115 -6.10 -4.99 9.46
C CYS A 115 -7.32 -4.78 10.36
N PRO A 116 -7.17 -4.09 11.51
CA PRO A 116 -8.30 -3.76 12.36
C PRO A 116 -9.19 -2.68 11.73
N ALA A 117 -10.51 -2.87 11.81
CA ALA A 117 -11.51 -1.86 11.44
C ALA A 117 -11.63 -0.76 12.56
N PRO A 118 -12.17 0.43 12.28
CA PRO A 118 -12.71 0.91 11.01
C PRO A 118 -11.62 1.18 9.95
N PHE A 119 -12.01 1.26 8.67
CA PHE A 119 -11.11 1.44 7.55
C PHE A 119 -11.19 2.84 6.96
N ILE A 120 -10.06 3.50 6.84
CA ILE A 120 -9.93 4.87 6.34
C ILE A 120 -9.01 4.86 5.12
N GLY A 121 -9.48 5.32 3.98
CA GLY A 121 -8.65 5.52 2.79
C GLY A 121 -7.93 6.87 2.82
N PHE A 122 -6.61 6.86 2.67
CA PHE A 122 -5.80 8.08 2.53
C PHE A 122 -4.90 7.96 1.31
N GLY A 123 -5.13 8.77 0.28
CA GLY A 123 -4.41 8.68 -0.98
C GLY A 123 -3.81 10.01 -1.43
N HIS A 124 -2.59 9.93 -1.97
CA HIS A 124 -1.94 11.05 -2.62
C HIS A 124 -1.95 10.87 -4.14
N SER A 125 -2.40 11.90 -4.88
CA SER A 125 -2.34 11.92 -6.35
C SER A 125 -2.99 10.67 -6.98
N MET A 126 -2.21 9.84 -7.71
CA MET A 126 -2.69 8.59 -8.32
C MET A 126 -3.33 7.64 -7.28
N GLY A 127 -2.77 7.56 -6.07
CA GLY A 127 -3.33 6.74 -5.00
C GLY A 127 -4.74 7.21 -4.58
N GLY A 128 -4.99 8.52 -4.56
CA GLY A 128 -6.33 9.07 -4.31
C GLY A 128 -7.33 8.72 -5.42
N CYS A 129 -6.87 8.74 -6.69
CA CYS A 129 -7.69 8.32 -7.83
C CYS A 129 -8.10 6.84 -7.71
N LEU A 130 -7.14 5.95 -7.41
CA LEU A 130 -7.37 4.51 -7.28
C LEU A 130 -8.24 4.15 -6.06
N LEU A 131 -8.06 4.83 -4.93
CA LEU A 131 -8.97 4.70 -3.79
C LEU A 131 -10.39 5.10 -4.15
N THR A 132 -10.57 6.20 -4.91
CA THR A 132 -11.88 6.65 -5.35
C THR A 132 -12.52 5.64 -6.32
N SER A 133 -11.75 5.10 -7.26
CA SER A 133 -12.19 4.04 -8.18
C SER A 133 -12.67 2.80 -7.41
N TYR A 134 -11.86 2.36 -6.46
CA TYR A 134 -12.22 1.23 -5.58
C TYR A 134 -13.49 1.51 -4.78
N PHE A 135 -13.63 2.71 -4.21
CA PHE A 135 -14.81 3.11 -3.43
C PHE A 135 -16.09 3.09 -4.25
N ILE A 136 -16.03 3.49 -5.52
CA ILE A 136 -17.19 3.50 -6.42
C ILE A 136 -17.56 2.08 -6.89
N SER A 137 -16.58 1.20 -7.11
CA SER A 137 -16.76 -0.11 -7.71
C SER A 137 -16.97 -1.26 -6.72
N SER A 138 -16.66 -1.05 -5.44
CA SER A 138 -16.82 -2.05 -4.38
C SER A 138 -18.02 -1.75 -3.47
N ASP A 139 -18.58 -2.78 -2.82
CA ASP A 139 -19.44 -2.58 -1.66
C ASP A 139 -18.62 -1.82 -0.62
N ASN A 140 -19.07 -0.62 -0.30
CA ASN A 140 -18.33 0.33 0.52
C ASN A 140 -17.84 -0.28 1.83
N ILE A 141 -16.51 -0.35 2.01
CA ILE A 141 -15.87 -0.89 3.22
C ILE A 141 -15.17 0.18 4.06
N PHE A 142 -15.05 1.41 3.52
CA PHE A 142 -14.47 2.53 4.26
C PHE A 142 -15.55 3.23 5.08
N ASP A 143 -15.18 3.63 6.30
CA ASP A 143 -16.00 4.36 7.26
C ASP A 143 -15.78 5.87 7.16
#